data_c76e8cea9f7a0cb1bb46d8406156cab9
#
_entry.id   c76e8cea9f7a0cb1bb46d8406156cab9
#
_cell.length_a   1.000
_cell.length_b   1.000
_cell.length_c   1.000
_cell.angle_alpha   90.00
_cell.angle_beta   90.00
_cell.angle_gamma   90.00
#
_symmetry.space_group_name_H-M   'P 1'
#
loop_
_entity.id
_entity.type
_entity.pdbx_description
1 polymer ?
#
loop_
_entity_poly.entity_id
_entity_poly.type
_entity_poly.pdbx_seq_one_letter_code
_entity_poly.pdbx_strand_id
1 'polypeptide(L)'
;MTWAELEKVEAYLKENGYRNGGKPYHCNADHYWYKAFGKGDNPYEEGRSLWQVFINVYDWRKFQYRDPNLQDASITASIHISMTINEVYIELNFDLKDDKLDLKAIEDKAYNFWRYVEDNFGAPPKE
;
A
#
# COMPACT_ATOMS: atom_id res chain seq x y z
N MET A 1 -9.62 13.00 -0.72
CA MET A 1 -8.56 14.04 -0.60
C MET A 1 -8.58 14.97 -1.80
N THR A 2 -8.00 16.14 -1.65
CA THR A 2 -7.82 17.09 -2.73
C THR A 2 -6.61 16.73 -3.60
N TRP A 3 -6.50 17.36 -4.77
CA TRP A 3 -5.32 17.19 -5.62
C TRP A 3 -4.03 17.61 -4.93
N ALA A 4 -4.08 18.73 -4.18
CA ALA A 4 -2.91 19.20 -3.43
C ALA A 4 -2.48 18.22 -2.34
N GLU A 5 -3.44 17.59 -1.66
CA GLU A 5 -3.17 16.53 -0.68
C GLU A 5 -2.54 15.31 -1.34
N LEU A 6 -3.05 14.89 -2.50
CA LEU A 6 -2.46 13.78 -3.25
C LEU A 6 -1.01 14.08 -3.66
N GLU A 7 -0.73 15.29 -4.13
CA GLU A 7 0.65 15.68 -4.48
C GLU A 7 1.61 15.54 -3.29
N LYS A 8 1.17 15.96 -2.09
CA LYS A 8 1.96 15.78 -0.86
C LYS A 8 2.18 14.31 -0.52
N VAL A 9 1.13 13.52 -0.62
CA VAL A 9 1.21 12.08 -0.36
C VAL A 9 2.19 11.41 -1.32
N GLU A 10 2.09 11.73 -2.61
CA GLU A 10 2.96 11.11 -3.62
C GLU A 10 4.43 11.54 -3.47
N ALA A 11 4.67 12.80 -3.12
CA ALA A 11 6.03 13.27 -2.83
C ALA A 11 6.63 12.53 -1.62
N TYR A 12 5.85 12.34 -0.58
CA TYR A 12 6.25 11.60 0.62
C TYR A 12 6.54 10.12 0.31
N LEU A 13 5.70 9.48 -0.49
CA LEU A 13 5.93 8.10 -0.94
C LEU A 13 7.24 7.97 -1.69
N LYS A 14 7.49 8.88 -2.63
CA LYS A 14 8.71 8.89 -3.43
C LYS A 14 9.95 9.08 -2.56
N GLU A 15 9.90 10.00 -1.59
CA GLU A 15 11.00 10.23 -0.65
C GLU A 15 11.31 9.00 0.20
N ASN A 16 10.32 8.17 0.48
CA ASN A 16 10.46 6.97 1.31
C ASN A 16 10.70 5.69 0.49
N GLY A 17 11.08 5.83 -0.77
CA GLY A 17 11.50 4.71 -1.61
C GLY A 17 10.37 3.94 -2.27
N TYR A 18 9.15 4.45 -2.23
CA TYR A 18 8.03 3.85 -2.96
C TYR A 18 8.16 4.17 -4.45
N ARG A 19 7.74 3.23 -5.28
CA ARG A 19 7.80 3.33 -6.73
C ARG A 19 6.41 3.40 -7.32
N ASN A 20 6.24 4.24 -8.33
CA ASN A 20 5.00 4.31 -9.09
C ASN A 20 4.97 3.15 -10.10
N GLY A 21 4.00 2.25 -9.94
CA GLY A 21 3.85 1.08 -10.80
C GLY A 21 2.97 1.31 -12.02
N GLY A 22 2.44 2.53 -12.17
CA GLY A 22 1.50 2.84 -13.25
C GLY A 22 0.10 2.30 -13.01
N LYS A 23 -0.63 2.01 -14.06
CA LYS A 23 -2.00 1.50 -13.96
C LYS A 23 -2.00 0.01 -13.61
N PRO A 24 -2.69 -0.40 -12.52
CA PRO A 24 -2.76 -1.81 -12.17
C PRO A 24 -3.69 -2.60 -13.11
N TYR A 25 -3.44 -3.91 -13.22
CA TYR A 25 -4.20 -4.79 -14.13
C TYR A 25 -5.52 -5.31 -13.54
N HIS A 26 -5.61 -5.41 -12.20
CA HIS A 26 -6.72 -6.12 -11.55
C HIS A 26 -7.65 -5.24 -10.76
N CYS A 27 -7.56 -3.92 -10.90
CA CYS A 27 -8.51 -3.01 -10.29
C CYS A 27 -8.64 -1.74 -11.13
N ASN A 28 -9.61 -0.91 -10.78
CA ASN A 28 -9.91 0.33 -11.51
C ASN A 28 -9.11 1.54 -11.02
N ALA A 29 -8.07 1.34 -10.23
CA ALA A 29 -7.21 2.43 -9.79
C ALA A 29 -6.53 3.10 -10.98
N ASP A 30 -6.30 4.39 -10.89
CA ASP A 30 -5.62 5.15 -11.95
C ASP A 30 -4.13 4.86 -11.97
N HIS A 31 -3.54 4.71 -10.81
CA HIS A 31 -2.17 4.27 -10.64
C HIS A 31 -1.97 3.74 -9.23
N TYR A 32 -0.80 3.14 -8.98
CA TYR A 32 -0.46 2.64 -7.66
C TYR A 32 1.01 2.88 -7.33
N TRP A 33 1.29 2.95 -6.05
CA TRP A 33 2.64 3.00 -5.50
C TRP A 33 2.91 1.71 -4.73
N TYR A 34 4.15 1.27 -4.72
CA TYR A 34 4.50 0.02 -4.03
C TYR A 34 5.90 0.06 -3.46
N LYS A 35 6.11 -0.74 -2.43
CA LYS A 35 7.42 -1.06 -1.88
C LYS A 35 7.41 -2.47 -1.34
N ALA A 36 8.45 -3.24 -1.65
CA ALA A 36 8.65 -4.59 -1.13
C ALA A 36 9.68 -4.58 -0.02
N PHE A 37 9.48 -5.39 1.00
CA PHE A 37 10.29 -5.41 2.22
C PHE A 37 10.83 -6.80 2.51
N GLY A 38 11.90 -6.84 3.31
CA GLY A 38 12.43 -8.07 3.84
C GLY A 38 13.52 -8.69 3.00
N LYS A 39 14.69 -8.10 3.01
CA LYS A 39 15.88 -8.65 2.38
C LYS A 39 16.81 -9.21 3.48
N GLY A 40 17.28 -10.44 3.28
CA GLY A 40 18.13 -11.09 4.26
C GLY A 40 17.38 -11.27 5.59
N ASP A 41 18.03 -10.89 6.68
CA ASP A 41 17.46 -10.98 8.02
C ASP A 41 16.70 -9.73 8.45
N ASN A 42 16.72 -8.68 7.63
CA ASN A 42 16.03 -7.42 7.92
C ASN A 42 14.75 -7.32 7.08
N PRO A 43 13.56 -7.48 7.69
CA PRO A 43 12.30 -7.41 6.95
C PRO A 43 11.97 -6.03 6.42
N TYR A 44 12.67 -4.99 6.90
CA TYR A 44 12.46 -3.63 6.41
C TYR A 44 13.31 -3.29 5.19
N GLU A 45 14.25 -4.14 4.79
CA GLU A 45 15.02 -3.91 3.58
C GLU A 45 14.19 -4.20 2.32
N GLU A 46 14.21 -3.25 1.39
CA GLU A 46 13.61 -3.45 0.08
C GLU A 46 14.36 -4.53 -0.70
N GLY A 47 13.65 -5.32 -1.47
CA GLY A 47 14.19 -6.27 -2.43
C GLY A 47 13.87 -7.73 -2.19
N ARG A 48 13.67 -8.16 -0.95
CA ARG A 48 13.17 -9.49 -0.65
C ARG A 48 11.73 -9.40 -0.19
N SER A 49 10.85 -9.98 -0.98
CA SER A 49 9.42 -9.87 -0.73
C SER A 49 8.95 -10.82 0.38
N LEU A 50 9.10 -10.41 1.63
CA LEU A 50 8.42 -11.04 2.75
C LEU A 50 7.01 -10.44 2.90
N TRP A 51 6.91 -9.14 2.71
CA TRP A 51 5.65 -8.42 2.68
C TRP A 51 5.81 -7.18 1.80
N GLN A 52 4.69 -6.66 1.33
CA GLN A 52 4.65 -5.53 0.41
C GLN A 52 3.58 -4.55 0.84
N VAL A 53 3.81 -3.27 0.57
CA VAL A 53 2.82 -2.22 0.75
C VAL A 53 2.47 -1.67 -0.63
N PHE A 54 1.18 -1.67 -0.95
CA PHE A 54 0.64 -1.06 -2.17
C PHE A 54 -0.32 0.05 -1.78
N ILE A 55 -0.27 1.13 -2.53
CA ILE A 55 -1.19 2.24 -2.36
C ILE A 55 -1.82 2.53 -3.71
N ASN A 56 -3.10 2.19 -3.83
CA ASN A 56 -3.87 2.41 -5.05
C ASN A 56 -4.56 3.77 -4.99
N VAL A 57 -4.41 4.56 -6.04
CA VAL A 57 -5.00 5.90 -6.13
C VAL A 57 -6.14 5.88 -7.13
N TYR A 58 -7.28 6.41 -6.72
CA TYR A 58 -8.50 6.49 -7.53
C TYR A 58 -8.87 7.96 -7.72
N ASP A 59 -8.89 8.41 -8.95
CA ASP A 59 -9.33 9.76 -9.31
C ASP A 59 -10.76 9.72 -9.83
N TRP A 60 -11.71 9.96 -8.94
CA TRP A 60 -13.14 9.95 -9.28
C TRP A 60 -13.60 11.20 -10.02
N ARG A 61 -12.76 12.24 -10.14
CA ARG A 61 -13.14 13.50 -10.82
C ARG A 61 -13.53 13.28 -12.28
N LYS A 62 -12.96 12.27 -12.92
CA LYS A 62 -13.33 11.90 -14.29
C LYS A 62 -14.79 11.44 -14.42
N PHE A 63 -15.46 11.16 -13.30
CA PHE A 63 -16.86 10.78 -13.27
C PHE A 63 -17.78 11.89 -12.76
N GLN A 64 -17.29 13.09 -12.54
CA GLN A 64 -18.07 14.23 -12.02
C GLN A 64 -19.28 14.58 -12.89
N TYR A 65 -19.19 14.34 -14.18
CA TYR A 65 -20.33 14.55 -15.09
C TYR A 65 -21.50 13.60 -14.81
N ARG A 66 -21.26 12.50 -14.09
CA ARG A 66 -22.29 11.53 -13.69
C ARG A 66 -22.84 11.83 -12.30
N ASP A 67 -22.02 12.40 -11.44
CA ASP A 67 -22.39 12.74 -10.08
C ASP A 67 -21.72 14.06 -9.67
N PRO A 68 -22.44 15.18 -9.79
CA PRO A 68 -21.89 16.49 -9.45
C PRO A 68 -21.60 16.67 -7.96
N ASN A 69 -22.02 15.74 -7.09
CA ASN A 69 -21.71 15.78 -5.67
C ASN A 69 -20.31 15.23 -5.34
N LEU A 70 -19.64 14.62 -6.31
CA LEU A 70 -18.26 14.13 -6.15
C LEU A 70 -17.25 15.28 -6.37
N GLN A 71 -17.34 16.37 -5.62
CA GLN A 71 -16.49 17.53 -5.85
C GLN A 71 -15.20 17.51 -5.03
N ASP A 72 -15.31 17.44 -3.72
CA ASP A 72 -14.15 17.61 -2.84
C ASP A 72 -13.52 16.31 -2.34
N ALA A 73 -14.26 15.22 -2.38
CA ALA A 73 -13.76 13.89 -2.02
C ALA A 73 -13.51 13.01 -3.26
N SER A 74 -13.11 13.64 -4.36
CA SER A 74 -13.01 12.97 -5.66
C SER A 74 -11.74 12.15 -5.86
N ILE A 75 -10.79 12.24 -4.94
CA ILE A 75 -9.57 11.42 -4.96
C ILE A 75 -9.55 10.61 -3.68
N THR A 76 -9.42 9.30 -3.83
CA THR A 76 -9.28 8.38 -2.70
C THR A 76 -8.08 7.47 -2.92
N ALA A 77 -7.55 6.94 -1.84
CA ALA A 77 -6.50 5.94 -1.93
C ALA A 77 -6.81 4.78 -0.99
N SER A 78 -6.44 3.59 -1.39
CA SER A 78 -6.49 2.41 -0.55
C SER A 78 -5.10 1.87 -0.32
N ILE A 79 -4.80 1.53 0.92
CA ILE A 79 -3.50 0.99 1.33
C ILE A 79 -3.69 -0.50 1.55
N HIS A 80 -2.86 -1.29 0.89
CA HIS A 80 -2.88 -2.75 0.97
C HIS A 80 -1.53 -3.24 1.45
N ILE A 81 -1.54 -4.00 2.53
CA ILE A 81 -0.36 -4.70 3.01
C ILE A 81 -0.58 -6.17 2.70
N SER A 82 0.25 -6.74 1.85
CA SER A 82 0.12 -8.13 1.44
C SER A 82 1.38 -8.92 1.81
N MET A 83 1.19 -10.16 2.19
CA MET A 83 2.27 -11.09 2.50
C MET A 83 1.86 -12.51 2.16
N THR A 84 2.86 -13.35 1.83
CA THR A 84 2.67 -14.77 1.57
C THR A 84 3.57 -15.55 2.51
N ILE A 85 2.97 -16.38 3.35
CA ILE A 85 3.68 -17.24 4.29
C ILE A 85 3.12 -18.65 4.15
N ASN A 86 3.96 -19.64 3.89
CA ASN A 86 3.55 -21.04 3.67
C ASN A 86 2.40 -21.17 2.65
N GLU A 87 2.53 -20.49 1.52
CA GLU A 87 1.51 -20.48 0.46
C GLU A 87 0.18 -19.84 0.87
N VAL A 88 0.09 -19.26 2.07
CA VAL A 88 -1.09 -18.53 2.50
C VAL A 88 -0.89 -17.04 2.18
N TYR A 89 -1.79 -16.50 1.38
CA TYR A 89 -1.82 -15.09 1.05
C TYR A 89 -2.68 -14.35 2.07
N ILE A 90 -2.13 -13.30 2.64
CA ILE A 90 -2.81 -12.48 3.65
C ILE A 90 -2.72 -11.02 3.23
N GLU A 91 -3.85 -10.31 3.34
CA GLU A 91 -3.92 -8.90 2.98
C GLU A 91 -4.64 -8.10 4.06
N LEU A 92 -4.08 -6.95 4.41
CA LEU A 92 -4.71 -5.94 5.26
C LEU A 92 -4.99 -4.71 4.40
N ASN A 93 -6.19 -4.16 4.53
CA ASN A 93 -6.63 -3.02 3.73
C ASN A 93 -7.02 -1.85 4.61
N PHE A 94 -6.63 -0.64 4.20
CA PHE A 94 -6.96 0.61 4.88
C PHE A 94 -7.34 1.66 3.84
N ASP A 95 -8.21 2.59 4.22
CA ASP A 95 -8.55 3.73 3.38
C ASP A 95 -7.74 4.96 3.79
N LEU A 96 -7.27 5.69 2.80
CA LEU A 96 -6.62 7.00 2.99
C LEU A 96 -7.53 8.08 2.42
N LYS A 97 -8.01 8.97 3.28
CA LYS A 97 -8.98 10.02 2.92
C LYS A 97 -8.38 11.42 2.84
N ASP A 98 -7.19 11.61 3.38
CA ASP A 98 -6.49 12.88 3.43
C ASP A 98 -4.97 12.68 3.31
N ASP A 99 -4.20 13.73 3.54
CA ASP A 99 -2.74 13.69 3.43
C ASP A 99 -2.03 13.18 4.70
N LYS A 100 -2.76 12.61 5.65
CA LYS A 100 -2.21 12.12 6.92
C LYS A 100 -1.70 10.68 6.83
N LEU A 101 -0.88 10.43 5.85
CA LEU A 101 -0.23 9.13 5.68
C LEU A 101 0.99 9.04 6.58
N ASP A 102 1.00 8.06 7.47
CA ASP A 102 2.15 7.73 8.31
C ASP A 102 2.75 6.40 7.85
N LEU A 103 3.75 6.47 6.98
CA LEU A 103 4.40 5.28 6.42
C LEU A 103 5.08 4.45 7.50
N LYS A 104 5.72 5.10 8.47
CA LYS A 104 6.39 4.36 9.54
C LYS A 104 5.39 3.52 10.35
N ALA A 105 4.24 4.09 10.69
CA ALA A 105 3.21 3.36 11.42
C ALA A 105 2.66 2.19 10.61
N ILE A 106 2.45 2.37 9.30
CA ILE A 106 1.99 1.32 8.40
C ILE A 106 3.03 0.21 8.27
N GLU A 107 4.28 0.57 8.09
CA GLU A 107 5.39 -0.37 7.93
C GLU A 107 5.64 -1.14 9.23
N ASP A 108 5.58 -0.48 10.39
CA ASP A 108 5.68 -1.14 11.70
C ASP A 108 4.51 -2.11 11.92
N LYS A 109 3.30 -1.72 11.54
CA LYS A 109 2.12 -2.59 11.63
C LYS A 109 2.27 -3.81 10.73
N ALA A 110 2.75 -3.61 9.51
CA ALA A 110 3.00 -4.69 8.58
C ALA A 110 4.05 -5.66 9.11
N TYR A 111 5.15 -5.14 9.64
CA TYR A 111 6.21 -5.94 10.24
C TYR A 111 5.71 -6.77 11.43
N ASN A 112 4.98 -6.13 12.35
CA ASN A 112 4.43 -6.80 13.52
C ASN A 112 3.43 -7.89 13.13
N PHE A 113 2.62 -7.63 12.12
CA PHE A 113 1.67 -8.61 11.60
C PHE A 113 2.37 -9.77 10.91
N TRP A 114 3.40 -9.51 10.13
CA TRP A 114 4.23 -10.55 9.52
C TRP A 114 4.87 -11.43 10.61
N ARG A 115 5.42 -10.83 11.65
CA ARG A 115 6.01 -11.57 12.78
C ARG A 115 4.96 -12.43 13.47
N TYR A 116 3.78 -11.90 13.71
CA TYR A 116 2.69 -12.65 14.32
C TYR A 116 2.30 -13.87 13.48
N VAL A 117 2.14 -13.69 12.18
CA VAL A 117 1.77 -14.78 11.27
C VAL A 117 2.89 -15.83 11.21
N GLU A 118 4.13 -15.39 11.09
CA GLU A 118 5.28 -16.31 11.08
C GLU A 118 5.36 -17.14 12.37
N ASP A 119 5.20 -16.49 13.53
CA ASP A 119 5.31 -17.15 14.83
C ASP A 119 4.15 -18.13 15.09
N ASN A 120 2.96 -17.87 14.56
CA ASN A 120 1.76 -18.68 14.82
C ASN A 120 1.45 -19.70 13.73
N PHE A 121 1.83 -19.44 12.49
CA PHE A 121 1.56 -20.34 11.37
C PHE A 121 2.83 -21.01 10.82
N GLY A 122 3.96 -20.61 11.35
CA GLY A 122 5.26 -21.20 11.01
C GLY A 122 5.83 -20.69 9.70
N ALA A 123 7.16 -20.63 9.66
CA ALA A 123 7.89 -20.46 8.41
C ALA A 123 7.89 -21.79 7.64
N PRO A 124 8.05 -21.79 6.30
CA PRO A 124 8.24 -23.03 5.55
C PRO A 124 9.40 -23.83 6.13
N PRO A 125 9.30 -25.17 6.18
CA PRO A 125 10.42 -25.98 6.64
C PRO A 125 11.66 -25.67 5.80
N LYS A 126 12.76 -25.43 6.50
CA LYS A 126 14.05 -25.30 5.84
C LYS A 126 14.56 -26.68 5.51
N GLU A 127 14.73 -26.92 4.26
CA GLU A 127 15.39 -28.14 3.80
C GLU A 127 16.87 -27.93 3.63
#